data_c20f23e1293fe6b82044df7eb06b8ad6
#
_entry.id   c20f23e1293fe6b82044df7eb06b8ad6
#
_cell.length_a   1.000
_cell.length_b   1.000
_cell.length_c   1.000
_cell.angle_alpha   90.00
_cell.angle_beta   90.00
_cell.angle_gamma   90.00
#
_symmetry.space_group_name_H-M   'P 1'
#
loop_
_entity.id
_entity.type
_entity.pdbx_description
1 polymer ?
#
loop_
_entity_poly.entity_id
_entity_poly.type
_entity_poly.pdbx_seq_one_letter_code
_entity_poly.pdbx_strand_id
1 'polypeptide(L)'
;PAEWQTVEEGKNIDTVLMNLKGLSEVVLIDCLTMLTSNLLIEMNEQDKIIHRIESMLKVINDSELTVIVVTNEVGAGIVPEGKLGRDFRDLSGIVNQITARAADEVYMMVAGIALKIK
;
A
#
# COMPACT_ATOMS: atom_id res chain seq x y z
N PRO A 1 17.36 10.00 4.98
CA PRO A 1 18.23 11.10 4.56
C PRO A 1 17.66 12.43 5.06
N ALA A 2 18.52 13.42 5.36
CA ALA A 2 18.08 14.70 5.95
C ALA A 2 17.19 15.55 5.03
N GLU A 3 17.16 15.23 3.74
CA GLU A 3 16.35 15.92 2.73
C GLU A 3 14.92 15.36 2.61
N TRP A 4 14.64 14.23 3.20
CA TRP A 4 13.29 13.63 3.16
C TRP A 4 12.39 14.28 4.20
N GLN A 5 11.19 14.61 3.76
CA GLN A 5 10.12 15.07 4.66
C GLN A 5 9.19 13.89 4.96
N THR A 6 8.72 13.81 6.20
CA THR A 6 7.75 12.80 6.63
C THR A 6 6.38 13.42 6.78
N VAL A 7 5.37 12.79 6.18
CA VAL A 7 3.96 13.10 6.38
C VAL A 7 3.31 11.89 7.04
N GLU A 8 2.72 12.07 8.21
CA GLU A 8 1.98 11.02 8.91
C GLU A 8 0.51 11.06 8.46
N GLU A 9 0.10 10.10 7.64
CA GLU A 9 -1.28 9.93 7.19
C GLU A 9 -1.63 8.43 7.12
N GLY A 10 -2.62 8.02 7.88
CA GLY A 10 -2.98 6.61 8.00
C GLY A 10 -4.09 6.11 7.07
N LYS A 11 -4.77 6.99 6.32
CA LYS A 11 -6.00 6.63 5.59
C LYS A 11 -6.19 7.35 4.26
N ASN A 12 -5.88 8.65 4.18
CA ASN A 12 -6.18 9.51 3.04
C ASN A 12 -4.93 9.79 2.20
N ILE A 13 -4.20 8.74 1.85
CA ILE A 13 -2.94 8.82 1.09
C ILE A 13 -3.15 9.49 -0.26
N ASP A 14 -4.28 9.26 -0.91
CA ASP A 14 -4.68 9.91 -2.16
C ASP A 14 -4.66 11.45 -2.05
N THR A 15 -5.18 12.00 -0.96
CA THR A 15 -5.17 13.45 -0.69
C THR A 15 -3.74 13.97 -0.51
N VAL A 16 -2.89 13.23 0.20
CA VAL A 16 -1.47 13.59 0.38
C VAL A 16 -0.75 13.60 -0.96
N LEU A 17 -0.94 12.56 -1.77
CA LEU A 17 -0.32 12.46 -3.11
C LEU A 17 -0.73 13.63 -4.01
N MET A 18 -2.01 13.99 -4.02
CA MET A 18 -2.49 15.16 -4.79
C MET A 18 -1.82 16.46 -4.36
N ASN A 19 -1.59 16.65 -3.05
CA ASN A 19 -0.93 17.84 -2.52
C ASN A 19 0.59 17.86 -2.80
N LEU A 20 1.22 16.71 -3.00
CA LEU A 20 2.65 16.60 -3.32
C LEU A 20 2.95 16.75 -4.82
N LYS A 21 1.94 16.75 -5.66
CA LYS A 21 2.11 16.90 -7.11
C LYS A 21 2.79 18.23 -7.46
N GLY A 22 3.92 18.14 -8.17
CA GLY A 22 4.75 19.30 -8.52
C GLY A 22 5.64 19.83 -7.39
N LEU A 23 5.58 19.23 -6.19
CA LEU A 23 6.44 19.59 -5.04
C LEU A 23 7.48 18.52 -4.73
N SER A 24 7.26 17.30 -5.17
CA SER A 24 8.14 16.15 -4.96
C SER A 24 8.31 15.37 -6.25
N GLU A 25 9.43 14.69 -6.40
CA GLU A 25 9.70 13.76 -7.51
C GLU A 25 9.46 12.32 -7.10
N VAL A 26 9.77 11.99 -5.84
CA VAL A 26 9.70 10.64 -5.30
C VAL A 26 8.89 10.64 -4.00
N VAL A 27 7.97 9.70 -3.87
CA VAL A 27 7.18 9.46 -2.66
C VAL A 27 7.34 8.00 -2.24
N LEU A 28 7.67 7.79 -0.96
CA LEU A 28 7.70 6.47 -0.33
C LEU A 28 6.47 6.32 0.56
N ILE A 29 5.65 5.30 0.30
CA ILE A 29 4.51 4.93 1.14
C ILE A 29 4.90 3.73 2.01
N ASP A 30 5.04 3.95 3.30
CA ASP A 30 5.38 2.92 4.29
C ASP A 30 4.31 2.88 5.39
N CYS A 31 3.38 1.92 5.38
CA CYS A 31 3.27 0.82 4.42
C CYS A 31 1.80 0.56 4.05
N LEU A 32 1.58 -0.11 2.93
CA LEU A 32 0.26 -0.52 2.46
C LEU A 32 -0.46 -1.46 3.44
N THR A 33 0.29 -2.29 4.16
CA THR A 33 -0.23 -3.18 5.21
C THR A 33 -0.91 -2.41 6.33
N MET A 34 -0.28 -1.32 6.82
CA MET A 34 -0.85 -0.46 7.85
C MET A 34 -2.07 0.31 7.34
N LEU A 35 -2.01 0.84 6.11
CA LEU A 35 -3.15 1.47 5.46
C LEU A 35 -4.35 0.51 5.40
N THR A 36 -4.14 -0.71 4.93
CA THR A 36 -5.18 -1.75 4.85
C THR A 36 -5.78 -2.07 6.22
N SER A 37 -4.94 -2.18 7.26
CA SER A 37 -5.38 -2.40 8.64
C SER A 37 -6.25 -1.24 9.16
N ASN A 38 -5.81 0.00 8.96
CA ASN A 38 -6.54 1.18 9.39
C ASN A 38 -7.91 1.30 8.71
N LEU A 39 -7.97 1.03 7.40
CA LEU A 39 -9.22 1.03 6.65
C LEU A 39 -10.17 -0.10 7.09
N LEU A 40 -9.64 -1.30 7.38
CA LEU A 40 -10.45 -2.43 7.86
C LEU A 40 -11.09 -2.13 9.21
N ILE A 41 -10.33 -1.54 10.13
CA ILE A 41 -10.85 -1.16 11.47
C ILE A 41 -11.94 -0.08 11.35
N GLU A 42 -11.79 0.86 10.42
CA GLU A 42 -12.74 1.96 10.24
C GLU A 42 -14.01 1.56 9.51
N MET A 43 -13.86 0.90 8.37
CA MET A 43 -14.97 0.65 7.45
C MET A 43 -15.61 -0.72 7.65
N ASN A 44 -14.81 -1.73 7.98
CA ASN A 44 -15.21 -3.14 8.09
C ASN A 44 -16.03 -3.65 6.87
N GLU A 45 -15.82 -3.06 5.69
CA GLU A 45 -16.48 -3.39 4.43
C GLU A 45 -15.42 -3.55 3.33
N GLN A 46 -15.13 -4.79 2.95
CA GLN A 46 -14.04 -5.15 2.05
C GLN A 46 -14.11 -4.40 0.70
N ASP A 47 -15.28 -4.35 0.08
CA ASP A 47 -15.46 -3.71 -1.24
C ASP A 47 -15.14 -2.22 -1.19
N LYS A 48 -15.52 -1.53 -0.12
CA LYS A 48 -15.21 -0.11 0.07
C LYS A 48 -13.71 0.11 0.24
N ILE A 49 -13.04 -0.79 0.96
CA ILE A 49 -11.59 -0.72 1.15
C ILE A 49 -10.86 -0.91 -0.18
N ILE A 50 -11.25 -1.94 -0.94
CA ILE A 50 -10.69 -2.20 -2.28
C ILE A 50 -10.85 -0.96 -3.17
N HIS A 51 -12.05 -0.37 -3.20
CA HIS A 51 -12.30 0.84 -3.98
C HIS A 51 -11.43 2.03 -3.54
N ARG A 52 -11.17 2.20 -2.24
CA ARG A 52 -10.24 3.23 -1.73
C ARG A 52 -8.81 3.00 -2.22
N ILE A 53 -8.34 1.76 -2.20
CA ILE A 53 -7.01 1.40 -2.73
C ILE A 53 -6.93 1.65 -4.24
N GLU A 54 -7.93 1.25 -5.01
CA GLU A 54 -8.00 1.50 -6.45
C GLU A 54 -8.00 3.01 -6.77
N SER A 55 -8.71 3.81 -5.97
CA SER A 55 -8.72 5.28 -6.11
C SER A 55 -7.34 5.88 -5.85
N MET A 56 -6.64 5.42 -4.82
CA MET A 56 -5.26 5.83 -4.53
C MET A 56 -4.32 5.44 -5.68
N LEU A 57 -4.40 4.21 -6.18
CA LEU A 57 -3.57 3.74 -7.30
C LEU A 57 -3.85 4.54 -8.57
N LYS A 58 -5.09 4.95 -8.81
CA LYS A 58 -5.42 5.84 -9.91
C LYS A 58 -4.74 7.19 -9.78
N VAL A 59 -4.74 7.81 -8.58
CA VAL A 59 -4.02 9.07 -8.33
C VAL A 59 -2.52 8.91 -8.59
N ILE A 60 -1.94 7.77 -8.19
CA ILE A 60 -0.53 7.45 -8.47
C ILE A 60 -0.29 7.40 -9.99
N ASN A 61 -1.07 6.62 -10.72
CA ASN A 61 -0.91 6.41 -12.16
C ASN A 61 -1.17 7.69 -12.98
N ASP A 62 -2.05 8.57 -12.50
CA ASP A 62 -2.35 9.86 -13.13
C ASP A 62 -1.35 10.97 -12.73
N SER A 63 -0.35 10.64 -11.92
CA SER A 63 0.71 11.57 -11.47
C SER A 63 2.02 11.36 -12.24
N GLU A 64 2.90 12.36 -12.18
CA GLU A 64 4.29 12.25 -12.66
C GLU A 64 5.26 11.83 -11.53
N LEU A 65 4.72 11.45 -10.35
CA LEU A 65 5.50 11.03 -9.20
C LEU A 65 6.10 9.64 -9.43
N THR A 66 7.34 9.45 -9.02
CA THR A 66 7.85 8.10 -8.77
C THR A 66 7.38 7.66 -7.40
N VAL A 67 6.51 6.66 -7.34
CA VAL A 67 5.95 6.19 -6.05
C VAL A 67 6.48 4.80 -5.73
N ILE A 68 7.08 4.68 -4.56
CA ILE A 68 7.54 3.42 -3.99
C ILE A 68 6.57 3.01 -2.90
N VAL A 69 5.95 1.84 -3.03
CA VAL A 69 5.01 1.30 -2.06
C VAL A 69 5.62 0.11 -1.34
N VAL A 70 5.75 0.22 -0.02
CA VAL A 70 6.19 -0.89 0.83
C VAL A 70 4.98 -1.65 1.35
N THR A 71 5.05 -2.97 1.33
CA THR A 71 4.02 -3.86 1.88
C THR A 71 4.62 -5.12 2.48
N ASN A 72 3.84 -5.84 3.28
CA ASN A 72 4.23 -7.14 3.82
C ASN A 72 3.44 -8.26 3.13
N GLU A 73 4.09 -9.40 2.92
CA GLU A 73 3.45 -10.63 2.45
C GLU A 73 2.95 -11.46 3.64
N VAL A 74 1.80 -11.03 4.20
CA VAL A 74 1.20 -11.67 5.40
C VAL A 74 0.67 -13.08 5.10
N GLY A 75 0.36 -13.37 3.84
CA GLY A 75 -0.18 -14.66 3.40
C GLY A 75 0.77 -15.83 3.62
N ALA A 76 2.08 -15.59 3.66
CA ALA A 76 3.09 -16.61 3.93
C ALA A 76 3.22 -17.01 5.40
N GLY A 77 2.56 -16.29 6.32
CA GLY A 77 2.59 -16.55 7.75
C GLY A 77 1.56 -17.58 8.22
N ILE A 78 1.49 -17.79 9.54
CA ILE A 78 0.52 -18.67 10.21
C ILE A 78 -0.90 -18.11 10.02
N VAL A 79 -1.88 -18.98 9.79
CA VAL A 79 -3.29 -18.59 9.70
C VAL A 79 -3.79 -18.14 11.08
N PRO A 80 -4.29 -16.89 11.23
CA PRO A 80 -4.80 -16.42 12.51
C PRO A 80 -6.04 -17.20 12.98
N GLU A 81 -6.15 -17.42 14.29
CA GLU A 81 -7.32 -18.07 14.89
C GLU A 81 -8.56 -17.15 14.86
N GLY A 82 -8.37 -15.84 15.07
CA GLY A 82 -9.44 -14.86 15.09
C GLY A 82 -9.96 -14.51 13.69
N LYS A 83 -11.29 -14.29 13.58
CA LYS A 83 -11.93 -13.91 12.31
C LYS A 83 -11.33 -12.64 11.72
N LEU A 84 -11.16 -11.58 12.53
CA LEU A 84 -10.60 -10.31 12.06
C LEU A 84 -9.20 -10.48 11.47
N GLY A 85 -8.37 -11.34 12.08
CA GLY A 85 -7.03 -11.63 11.55
C GLY A 85 -7.07 -12.34 10.21
N ARG A 86 -8.04 -13.26 10.00
CA ARG A 86 -8.22 -13.93 8.69
C ARG A 86 -8.73 -12.95 7.64
N ASP A 87 -9.73 -12.14 7.99
CA ASP A 87 -10.28 -11.11 7.09
C ASP A 87 -9.17 -10.12 6.67
N PHE A 88 -8.34 -9.70 7.61
CA PHE A 88 -7.18 -8.85 7.33
C PHE A 88 -6.17 -9.52 6.40
N ARG A 89 -5.83 -10.80 6.66
CA ARG A 89 -4.90 -11.56 5.84
C ARG A 89 -5.39 -11.69 4.39
N ASP A 90 -6.66 -12.04 4.21
CA ASP A 90 -7.26 -12.22 2.90
C ASP A 90 -7.34 -10.88 2.15
N LEU A 91 -7.78 -9.83 2.84
CA LEU A 91 -7.83 -8.48 2.27
C LEU A 91 -6.44 -7.96 1.89
N SER A 92 -5.43 -8.15 2.75
CA SER A 92 -4.05 -7.75 2.45
C SER A 92 -3.51 -8.45 1.20
N GLY A 93 -3.83 -9.73 1.01
CA GLY A 93 -3.47 -10.46 -0.20
C GLY A 93 -4.12 -9.88 -1.46
N ILE A 94 -5.40 -9.52 -1.39
CA ILE A 94 -6.12 -8.87 -2.48
C ILE A 94 -5.51 -7.51 -2.80
N VAL A 95 -5.27 -6.69 -1.79
CA VAL A 95 -4.66 -5.35 -1.92
C VAL A 95 -3.26 -5.44 -2.53
N ASN A 96 -2.42 -6.39 -2.09
CA ASN A 96 -1.11 -6.64 -2.69
C ASN A 96 -1.21 -7.00 -4.18
N GLN A 97 -2.16 -7.87 -4.56
CA GLN A 97 -2.37 -8.26 -5.95
C GLN A 97 -2.82 -7.09 -6.83
N ILE A 98 -3.74 -6.25 -6.34
CA ILE A 98 -4.23 -5.07 -7.07
C ILE A 98 -3.07 -4.08 -7.27
N THR A 99 -2.30 -3.81 -6.22
CA THR A 99 -1.15 -2.90 -6.26
C THR A 99 -0.06 -3.42 -7.19
N ALA A 100 0.29 -4.70 -7.10
CA ALA A 100 1.29 -5.32 -7.97
C ALA A 100 0.88 -5.31 -9.46
N ARG A 101 -0.41 -5.44 -9.76
CA ARG A 101 -0.91 -5.29 -11.15
C ARG A 101 -0.74 -3.87 -11.68
N ALA A 102 -0.97 -2.87 -10.83
CA ALA A 102 -0.85 -1.46 -11.19
C ALA A 102 0.62 -0.97 -11.27
N ALA A 103 1.52 -1.57 -10.50
CA ALA A 103 2.93 -1.17 -10.45
C ALA A 103 3.67 -1.51 -11.76
N ASP A 104 4.66 -0.70 -12.14
CA ASP A 104 5.58 -0.96 -13.26
C ASP A 104 6.58 -2.06 -12.92
N GLU A 105 7.06 -2.07 -11.67
CA GLU A 105 8.02 -3.04 -11.16
C GLU A 105 7.60 -3.55 -9.78
N VAL A 106 7.87 -4.83 -9.51
CA VAL A 106 7.61 -5.46 -8.22
C VAL A 106 8.82 -6.24 -7.75
N TYR A 107 9.23 -6.00 -6.53
CA TYR A 107 10.36 -6.66 -5.89
C TYR A 107 9.95 -7.37 -4.61
N MET A 108 10.40 -8.60 -4.44
CA MET A 108 10.33 -9.33 -3.18
C MET A 108 11.67 -9.24 -2.46
N MET A 109 11.64 -8.80 -1.20
CA MET A 109 12.84 -8.71 -0.38
C MET A 109 13.03 -9.99 0.43
N VAL A 110 14.14 -10.69 0.20
CA VAL A 110 14.51 -11.91 0.93
C VAL A 110 15.90 -11.73 1.52
N ALA A 111 15.99 -11.73 2.85
CA ALA A 111 17.26 -11.55 3.58
C ALA A 111 18.06 -10.30 3.14
N GLY A 112 17.36 -9.19 2.86
CA GLY A 112 17.96 -7.94 2.39
C GLY A 112 18.32 -7.92 0.90
N ILE A 113 18.04 -9.00 0.15
CA ILE A 113 18.31 -9.10 -1.29
C ILE A 113 17.00 -8.88 -2.05
N ALA A 114 17.02 -7.97 -3.01
CA ALA A 114 15.87 -7.68 -3.88
C ALA A 114 15.77 -8.72 -5.01
N LEU A 115 14.65 -9.40 -5.08
CA LEU A 115 14.29 -10.30 -6.18
C LEU A 115 13.19 -9.62 -7.01
N LYS A 116 13.49 -9.25 -8.25
CA LYS A 116 12.49 -8.70 -9.18
C LYS A 116 11.55 -9.82 -9.62
N ILE A 117 10.23 -9.60 -9.46
CA ILE A 117 9.18 -10.56 -9.83
C ILE A 117 8.23 -10.00 -10.91
N LYS A 118 8.34 -8.69 -11.17
CA LYS A 118 7.68 -8.04 -12.31
C LYS A 118 8.57 -6.95 -12.90
#